data_9ad43cd26a1a05c5e03f220fe8a05b4e
#
_entry.id   9ad43cd26a1a05c5e03f220fe8a05b4e
#
_cell.length_a   1.000
_cell.length_b   1.000
_cell.length_c   1.000
_cell.angle_alpha   90.00
_cell.angle_beta   90.00
_cell.angle_gamma   90.00
#
_symmetry.space_group_name_H-M   'P 1'
#
loop_
_entity.id
_entity.type
_entity.pdbx_description
1 polymer ?
#
loop_
_entity_poly.entity_id
_entity_poly.type
_entity_poly.pdbx_seq_one_letter_code
_entity_poly.pdbx_strand_id
1 'polypeptide(L)'
;MKQILDKIEHYLAHAPEGGLKLQKRNGKTYYYHQYKNPQSDSYIKTYIDRKNESLAQKLARKGYYAKVKPYIESQLHALEQFEEVYNYNNKQIDDIYDILTEERKRLVTPVKVSIKEKLRIWVNESYEQYQKYQENLKYETDNGELVR
;
A
#
# COMPACT_ATOMS: atom_id res chain seq x y z
N MET A 1 -1.46 -3.85 -0.57
CA MET A 1 -2.10 -4.26 -1.84
C MET A 1 -2.33 -5.75 -1.95
N LYS A 2 -1.34 -6.61 -1.74
CA LYS A 2 -1.51 -8.09 -1.76
C LYS A 2 -2.67 -8.55 -0.90
N GLN A 3 -2.77 -8.11 0.35
CA GLN A 3 -3.88 -8.45 1.24
C GLN A 3 -5.27 -8.02 0.73
N ILE A 4 -5.34 -6.94 -0.05
CA ILE A 4 -6.60 -6.48 -0.66
C ILE A 4 -6.98 -7.43 -1.80
N LEU A 5 -6.01 -7.80 -2.63
CA LEU A 5 -6.22 -8.75 -3.72
C LEU A 5 -6.67 -10.12 -3.19
N ASP A 6 -6.00 -10.64 -2.15
CA ASP A 6 -6.37 -11.91 -1.50
C ASP A 6 -7.81 -11.90 -0.98
N LYS A 7 -8.24 -10.79 -0.34
CA LYS A 7 -9.62 -10.61 0.13
C LYS A 7 -10.63 -10.61 -1.01
N ILE A 8 -10.30 -9.94 -2.12
CA ILE A 8 -11.16 -9.88 -3.31
C ILE A 8 -11.28 -11.27 -3.92
N GLU A 9 -10.18 -11.98 -4.10
CA GLU A 9 -10.16 -13.34 -4.66
C GLU A 9 -10.92 -14.34 -3.81
N HIS A 10 -10.67 -14.31 -2.51
CA HIS A 10 -11.42 -15.14 -1.56
C HIS A 10 -12.92 -14.86 -1.64
N TYR A 11 -13.32 -13.59 -1.69
CA TYR A 11 -14.73 -13.24 -1.83
C TYR A 11 -15.33 -13.73 -3.15
N LEU A 12 -14.64 -13.52 -4.26
CA LEU A 12 -15.12 -13.93 -5.59
C LEU A 12 -15.27 -15.45 -5.71
N ALA A 13 -14.37 -16.21 -5.09
CA ALA A 13 -14.43 -17.68 -5.08
C ALA A 13 -15.66 -18.23 -4.33
N HIS A 14 -16.17 -17.49 -3.34
CA HIS A 14 -17.30 -17.93 -2.49
C HIS A 14 -18.59 -17.13 -2.73
N ALA A 15 -18.57 -16.20 -3.67
CA ALA A 15 -19.72 -15.37 -3.97
C ALA A 15 -20.83 -16.16 -4.68
N PRO A 16 -22.11 -15.79 -4.52
CA PRO A 16 -23.22 -16.44 -5.22
C PRO A 16 -23.02 -16.42 -6.74
N GLU A 17 -23.45 -17.46 -7.42
CA GLU A 17 -23.44 -17.51 -8.88
C GLU A 17 -24.31 -16.39 -9.48
N GLY A 18 -24.05 -16.06 -10.74
CA GLY A 18 -24.79 -15.03 -11.46
C GLY A 18 -24.41 -13.60 -11.07
N GLY A 19 -25.32 -12.68 -11.31
CA GLY A 19 -25.14 -11.25 -11.11
C GLY A 19 -26.39 -10.53 -10.67
N LEU A 20 -26.24 -9.26 -10.27
CA LEU A 20 -27.33 -8.37 -9.91
C LEU A 20 -27.79 -7.60 -11.16
N LYS A 21 -29.10 -7.64 -11.42
CA LYS A 21 -29.76 -6.79 -12.40
C LYS A 21 -30.67 -5.80 -11.72
N LEU A 22 -30.53 -4.54 -12.08
CA LEU A 22 -31.39 -3.45 -11.55
C LEU A 22 -32.44 -3.09 -12.59
N GLN A 23 -33.67 -2.83 -12.14
CA GLN A 23 -34.74 -2.30 -12.97
C GLN A 23 -35.46 -1.17 -12.26
N LYS A 24 -35.54 -0.02 -12.88
CA LYS A 24 -36.33 1.13 -12.37
C LYS A 24 -37.70 1.12 -12.98
N ARG A 25 -38.75 1.22 -12.13
CA ARG A 25 -40.15 1.40 -12.54
C ARG A 25 -40.81 2.37 -11.58
N ASN A 26 -41.51 3.39 -12.11
CA ASN A 26 -42.25 4.38 -11.32
C ASN A 26 -41.41 4.97 -10.17
N GLY A 27 -40.16 5.35 -10.42
CA GLY A 27 -39.25 5.91 -9.42
C GLY A 27 -38.70 4.93 -8.38
N LYS A 28 -39.11 3.66 -8.41
CA LYS A 28 -38.61 2.59 -7.52
C LYS A 28 -37.60 1.71 -8.23
N THR A 29 -36.59 1.25 -7.49
CA THR A 29 -35.60 0.30 -7.98
C THR A 29 -35.94 -1.10 -7.49
N TYR A 30 -35.95 -2.03 -8.42
CA TYR A 30 -36.18 -3.44 -8.18
C TYR A 30 -34.91 -4.22 -8.47
N TYR A 31 -34.58 -5.18 -7.61
CA TYR A 31 -33.40 -6.02 -7.68
C TYR A 31 -33.78 -7.40 -8.21
N TYR A 32 -32.95 -7.90 -9.12
CA TYR A 32 -33.14 -9.23 -9.70
C TYR A 32 -31.82 -9.98 -9.68
N HIS A 33 -31.87 -11.25 -9.28
CA HIS A 33 -30.78 -12.19 -9.44
C HIS A 33 -30.85 -12.76 -10.85
N GLN A 34 -29.79 -12.58 -11.63
CA GLN A 34 -29.68 -13.10 -12.98
C GLN A 34 -28.55 -14.12 -13.03
N TYR A 35 -28.86 -15.33 -13.49
CA TYR A 35 -27.90 -16.41 -13.64
C TYR A 35 -28.16 -17.20 -14.92
N LYS A 36 -27.13 -17.90 -15.42
CA LYS A 36 -27.25 -18.70 -16.63
C LYS A 36 -28.07 -19.96 -16.32
N ASN A 37 -29.04 -20.30 -17.19
CA ASN A 37 -29.79 -21.53 -17.06
C ASN A 37 -28.86 -22.73 -17.34
N PRO A 38 -28.72 -23.72 -16.43
CA PRO A 38 -27.87 -24.87 -16.65
C PRO A 38 -28.28 -25.75 -17.86
N GLN A 39 -29.55 -25.65 -18.27
CA GLN A 39 -30.13 -26.50 -19.32
C GLN A 39 -30.25 -25.79 -20.67
N SER A 40 -29.97 -24.52 -20.77
CA SER A 40 -30.08 -23.72 -21.99
C SER A 40 -29.13 -22.51 -21.97
N ASP A 41 -28.91 -21.93 -23.14
CA ASP A 41 -28.07 -20.71 -23.29
C ASP A 41 -28.81 -19.42 -22.84
N SER A 42 -29.97 -19.56 -22.21
CA SER A 42 -30.77 -18.43 -21.71
C SER A 42 -30.38 -18.02 -20.28
N TYR A 43 -30.79 -16.81 -19.91
CA TYR A 43 -30.62 -16.32 -18.53
C TYR A 43 -31.94 -16.34 -17.79
N ILE A 44 -31.89 -16.88 -16.56
CA ILE A 44 -32.99 -16.81 -15.60
C ILE A 44 -32.86 -15.53 -14.79
N LYS A 45 -33.99 -14.85 -14.58
CA LYS A 45 -34.07 -13.62 -13.80
C LYS A 45 -35.13 -13.76 -12.72
N THR A 46 -34.70 -13.78 -11.48
CA THR A 46 -35.56 -13.95 -10.31
C THR A 46 -35.59 -12.66 -9.49
N TYR A 47 -36.77 -12.20 -9.10
CA TYR A 47 -36.93 -11.03 -8.26
C TYR A 47 -36.35 -11.28 -6.86
N ILE A 48 -35.58 -10.29 -6.35
CA ILE A 48 -35.05 -10.30 -4.98
C ILE A 48 -35.96 -9.44 -4.12
N ASP A 49 -36.66 -10.08 -3.21
CA ASP A 49 -37.51 -9.42 -2.25
C ASP A 49 -36.67 -8.71 -1.15
N ARG A 50 -37.30 -7.75 -0.44
CA ARG A 50 -36.65 -6.99 0.64
C ARG A 50 -36.09 -7.87 1.76
N LYS A 51 -36.71 -9.02 2.02
CA LYS A 51 -36.23 -10.00 3.04
C LYS A 51 -34.88 -10.60 2.62
N ASN A 52 -34.59 -10.64 1.34
CA ASN A 52 -33.36 -11.20 0.75
C ASN A 52 -32.38 -10.11 0.27
N GLU A 53 -32.47 -8.90 0.80
CA GLU A 53 -31.58 -7.79 0.42
C GLU A 53 -30.10 -8.13 0.59
N SER A 54 -29.74 -9.01 1.53
CA SER A 54 -28.39 -9.53 1.69
C SER A 54 -27.85 -10.22 0.45
N LEU A 55 -28.70 -10.90 -0.34
CA LEU A 55 -28.30 -11.49 -1.62
C LEU A 55 -27.98 -10.40 -2.64
N ALA A 56 -28.80 -9.34 -2.73
CA ALA A 56 -28.53 -8.21 -3.62
C ALA A 56 -27.19 -7.54 -3.29
N GLN A 57 -26.90 -7.35 -1.99
CA GLN A 57 -25.62 -6.79 -1.53
C GLN A 57 -24.43 -7.69 -1.90
N LYS A 58 -24.56 -9.01 -1.73
CA LYS A 58 -23.50 -9.96 -2.12
C LYS A 58 -23.24 -9.95 -3.61
N LEU A 59 -24.26 -9.92 -4.44
CA LEU A 59 -24.15 -9.87 -5.90
C LEU A 59 -23.59 -8.52 -6.38
N ALA A 60 -24.00 -7.41 -5.76
CA ALA A 60 -23.45 -6.09 -6.04
C ALA A 60 -21.96 -6.02 -5.73
N ARG A 61 -21.55 -6.54 -4.56
CA ARG A 61 -20.14 -6.62 -4.16
C ARG A 61 -19.33 -7.50 -5.13
N LYS A 62 -19.87 -8.65 -5.53
CA LYS A 62 -19.26 -9.50 -6.55
C LYS A 62 -18.98 -8.74 -7.83
N GLY A 63 -19.98 -8.04 -8.37
CA GLY A 63 -19.84 -7.24 -9.59
C GLY A 63 -18.83 -6.12 -9.46
N TYR A 64 -18.78 -5.46 -8.31
CA TYR A 64 -17.79 -4.43 -8.00
C TYR A 64 -16.37 -5.01 -7.94
N TYR A 65 -16.17 -6.07 -7.17
CA TYR A 65 -14.87 -6.72 -7.00
C TYR A 65 -14.32 -7.28 -8.31
N ALA A 66 -15.19 -7.89 -9.13
CA ALA A 66 -14.78 -8.38 -10.45
C ALA A 66 -14.26 -7.27 -11.38
N LYS A 67 -14.83 -6.06 -11.27
CA LYS A 67 -14.38 -4.90 -12.06
C LYS A 67 -13.11 -4.25 -11.50
N VAL A 68 -12.93 -4.25 -10.19
CA VAL A 68 -11.78 -3.61 -9.51
C VAL A 68 -10.53 -4.50 -9.57
N LYS A 69 -10.71 -5.82 -9.50
CA LYS A 69 -9.62 -6.81 -9.46
C LYS A 69 -8.51 -6.54 -10.48
N PRO A 70 -8.78 -6.44 -11.81
CA PRO A 70 -7.73 -6.27 -12.80
C PRO A 70 -6.91 -4.99 -12.62
N TYR A 71 -7.50 -3.93 -12.08
CA TYR A 71 -6.77 -2.68 -11.80
C TYR A 71 -5.83 -2.83 -10.61
N ILE A 72 -6.26 -3.55 -9.57
CA ILE A 72 -5.40 -3.84 -8.40
C ILE A 72 -4.26 -4.77 -8.80
N GLU A 73 -4.52 -5.79 -9.62
CA GLU A 73 -3.49 -6.68 -10.17
C GLU A 73 -2.45 -5.90 -10.99
N SER A 74 -2.91 -5.01 -11.86
CA SER A 74 -2.02 -4.15 -12.65
C SER A 74 -1.16 -3.22 -11.80
N GLN A 75 -1.74 -2.61 -10.77
CA GLN A 75 -0.99 -1.77 -9.83
C GLN A 75 0.04 -2.57 -9.04
N LEU A 76 -0.33 -3.76 -8.58
CA LEU A 76 0.59 -4.63 -7.85
C LEU A 76 1.78 -5.04 -8.72
N HIS A 77 1.52 -5.44 -9.96
CA HIS A 77 2.57 -5.79 -10.92
C HIS A 77 3.54 -4.61 -11.19
N ALA A 78 3.00 -3.41 -11.37
CA ALA A 78 3.83 -2.20 -11.56
C ALA A 78 4.70 -1.90 -10.34
N LEU A 79 4.19 -2.10 -9.13
CA LEU A 79 4.97 -1.93 -7.89
C LEU A 79 6.07 -2.98 -7.76
N GLU A 80 5.81 -4.23 -8.11
CA GLU A 80 6.80 -5.31 -8.09
C GLU A 80 7.93 -5.03 -9.09
N GLN A 81 7.61 -4.59 -10.30
CA GLN A 81 8.61 -4.18 -11.29
C GLN A 81 9.44 -2.98 -10.80
N PHE A 82 8.78 -1.99 -10.20
CA PHE A 82 9.50 -0.86 -9.62
C PHE A 82 10.47 -1.31 -8.52
N GLU A 83 10.04 -2.18 -7.63
CA GLU A 83 10.87 -2.70 -6.54
C GLU A 83 12.10 -3.44 -7.07
N GLU A 84 11.94 -4.29 -8.08
CA GLU A 84 13.05 -4.99 -8.72
C GLU A 84 14.09 -4.03 -9.32
N VAL A 85 13.64 -3.07 -10.12
CA VAL A 85 14.52 -2.07 -10.75
C VAL A 85 15.18 -1.19 -9.69
N TYR A 86 14.44 -0.77 -8.69
CA TYR A 86 14.95 0.06 -7.59
C TYR A 86 16.06 -0.66 -6.82
N ASN A 87 15.84 -1.92 -6.44
CA ASN A 87 16.80 -2.71 -5.68
C ASN A 87 18.06 -3.02 -6.51
N TYR A 88 17.87 -3.39 -7.79
CA TYR A 88 18.98 -3.61 -8.70
C TYR A 88 19.86 -2.36 -8.86
N ASN A 89 19.25 -1.23 -9.15
CA ASN A 89 19.99 0.02 -9.36
C ASN A 89 20.67 0.51 -8.08
N ASN A 90 20.05 0.33 -6.91
CA ASN A 90 20.69 0.67 -5.64
C ASN A 90 21.96 -0.11 -5.42
N LYS A 91 21.90 -1.43 -5.67
CA LYS A 91 23.08 -2.29 -5.58
C LYS A 91 24.19 -1.84 -6.55
N GLN A 92 23.85 -1.53 -7.81
CA GLN A 92 24.82 -1.04 -8.79
C GLN A 92 25.48 0.28 -8.37
N ILE A 93 24.72 1.19 -7.78
CA ILE A 93 25.25 2.47 -7.28
C ILE A 93 26.25 2.25 -6.15
N ASP A 94 25.92 1.34 -5.21
CA ASP A 94 26.80 0.99 -4.09
C ASP A 94 28.07 0.30 -4.62
N ASP A 95 27.93 -0.69 -5.51
CA ASP A 95 29.05 -1.42 -6.13
C ASP A 95 30.00 -0.46 -6.86
N ILE A 96 29.50 0.54 -7.61
CA ILE A 96 30.33 1.54 -8.30
C ILE A 96 31.19 2.36 -7.32
N TYR A 97 30.63 2.75 -6.19
CA TYR A 97 31.39 3.47 -5.17
C TYR A 97 32.44 2.56 -4.50
N ASP A 98 32.06 1.33 -4.20
CA ASP A 98 32.92 0.37 -3.48
C ASP A 98 34.18 -0.02 -4.26
N ILE A 99 34.11 -0.09 -5.58
CA ILE A 99 35.27 -0.40 -6.46
C ILE A 99 36.21 0.80 -6.68
N LEU A 100 35.86 2.01 -6.22
CA LEU A 100 36.76 3.15 -6.30
C LEU A 100 38.01 2.93 -5.42
N THR A 101 39.17 3.41 -5.91
CA THR A 101 40.37 3.44 -5.08
C THR A 101 40.20 4.40 -3.90
N GLU A 102 40.96 4.19 -2.83
CA GLU A 102 40.87 5.01 -1.63
C GLU A 102 41.15 6.52 -1.92
N GLU A 103 42.06 6.80 -2.87
CA GLU A 103 42.33 8.17 -3.32
C GLU A 103 41.11 8.81 -3.96
N ARG A 104 40.36 8.05 -4.78
CA ARG A 104 39.13 8.55 -5.41
C ARG A 104 37.98 8.70 -4.41
N LYS A 105 37.84 7.77 -3.47
CA LYS A 105 36.82 7.86 -2.41
C LYS A 105 36.98 9.12 -1.56
N ARG A 106 38.23 9.60 -1.35
CA ARG A 106 38.50 10.87 -0.64
C ARG A 106 38.06 12.11 -1.40
N LEU A 107 37.90 12.02 -2.72
CA LEU A 107 37.58 13.16 -3.60
C LEU A 107 36.08 13.23 -3.96
N VAL A 108 35.31 12.17 -3.68
CA VAL A 108 33.89 12.10 -4.04
C VAL A 108 33.03 11.77 -2.83
N THR A 109 31.84 12.35 -2.81
CA THR A 109 30.82 12.00 -1.82
C THR A 109 29.88 10.98 -2.42
N PRO A 110 29.55 9.86 -1.72
CA PRO A 110 28.59 8.89 -2.22
C PRO A 110 27.24 9.55 -2.53
N VAL A 111 26.65 9.23 -3.67
CA VAL A 111 25.32 9.75 -4.08
C VAL A 111 24.25 9.29 -3.12
N LYS A 112 24.41 8.06 -2.59
CA LYS A 112 23.53 7.52 -1.56
C LYS A 112 24.36 7.13 -0.35
N VAL A 113 23.98 7.68 0.78
CA VAL A 113 24.61 7.34 2.05
C VAL A 113 24.04 5.99 2.51
N SER A 114 24.92 5.03 2.79
CA SER A 114 24.50 3.71 3.32
C SER A 114 23.70 3.85 4.61
N ILE A 115 22.85 2.86 4.93
CA ILE A 115 22.06 2.87 6.17
C ILE A 115 22.98 2.98 7.40
N LYS A 116 24.13 2.31 7.38
CA LYS A 116 25.14 2.40 8.45
C LYS A 116 25.67 3.82 8.61
N GLU A 117 25.95 4.48 7.51
CA GLU A 117 26.46 5.87 7.52
C GLU A 117 25.37 6.85 7.94
N LYS A 118 24.13 6.67 7.49
CA LYS A 118 22.99 7.46 7.98
C LYS A 118 22.80 7.32 9.47
N LEU A 119 22.88 6.11 10.01
CA LEU A 119 22.81 5.86 11.44
C LEU A 119 23.96 6.53 12.18
N ARG A 120 25.19 6.46 11.66
CA ARG A 120 26.37 7.12 12.25
C ARG A 120 26.19 8.64 12.29
N ILE A 121 25.76 9.24 11.18
CA ILE A 121 25.48 10.68 11.10
C ILE A 121 24.41 11.07 12.11
N TRP A 122 23.30 10.34 12.14
CA TRP A 122 22.18 10.58 13.06
C TRP A 122 22.61 10.49 14.54
N VAL A 123 23.40 9.47 14.89
CA VAL A 123 23.92 9.30 16.25
C VAL A 123 24.83 10.48 16.63
N ASN A 124 25.73 10.88 15.72
CA ASN A 124 26.66 12.00 15.98
C ASN A 124 25.91 13.33 16.12
N GLU A 125 24.96 13.63 15.23
CA GLU A 125 24.13 14.83 15.31
C GLU A 125 23.31 14.86 16.61
N SER A 126 22.71 13.75 16.99
CA SER A 126 21.96 13.63 18.23
C SER A 126 22.85 13.84 19.46
N TYR A 127 24.07 13.33 19.42
CA TYR A 127 25.04 13.49 20.50
C TYR A 127 25.52 14.95 20.63
N GLU A 128 25.81 15.62 19.51
CA GLU A 128 26.18 17.04 19.49
C GLU A 128 25.04 17.94 20.00
N GLN A 129 23.79 17.65 19.61
CA GLN A 129 22.62 18.36 20.14
C GLN A 129 22.45 18.15 21.64
N TYR A 130 22.67 16.93 22.13
CA TYR A 130 22.61 16.62 23.56
C TYR A 130 23.72 17.34 24.33
N GLN A 131 24.95 17.41 23.82
CA GLN A 131 26.05 18.16 24.45
C GLN A 131 25.73 19.65 24.51
N LYS A 132 25.26 20.26 23.42
CA LYS A 132 24.84 21.67 23.40
C LYS A 132 23.72 21.95 24.43
N TYR A 133 22.77 21.01 24.56
CA TYR A 133 21.71 21.11 25.53
C TYR A 133 22.27 21.07 26.98
N GLN A 134 23.20 20.16 27.26
CA GLN A 134 23.87 20.06 28.55
C GLN A 134 24.73 21.30 28.88
N GLU A 135 25.40 21.88 27.87
CA GLU A 135 26.13 23.12 28.03
C GLU A 135 25.20 24.29 28.36
N ASN A 136 24.07 24.39 27.68
CA ASN A 136 23.05 25.42 27.92
C ASN A 136 22.38 25.29 29.32
N LEU A 137 22.35 24.10 29.91
CA LEU A 137 21.83 23.86 31.25
C LEU A 137 22.80 24.32 32.39
N LYS A 138 24.03 24.71 32.01
CA LYS A 138 25.05 25.20 32.99
C LYS A 138 25.01 26.71 33.17
N TYR A 139 24.08 27.42 32.54
CA TYR A 139 23.95 28.86 32.76
C TYR A 139 23.37 29.15 34.14
N GLU A 140 23.96 30.13 34.80
CA GLU A 140 23.50 30.67 36.10
C GLU A 140 22.08 31.23 35.95
N THR A 141 21.25 30.96 36.93
CA THR A 141 19.98 31.68 37.08
C THR A 141 20.27 33.12 37.46
N ASP A 142 19.32 34.03 37.22
CA ASP A 142 19.44 35.46 37.57
C ASP A 142 19.78 35.71 39.04
N ASN A 143 19.74 34.69 39.90
CA ASN A 143 20.09 34.73 41.32
C ASN A 143 21.46 34.10 41.62
N GLY A 144 22.29 33.76 40.64
CA GLY A 144 23.64 33.20 40.84
C GLY A 144 23.67 31.74 41.31
N GLU A 145 22.56 31.01 41.23
CA GLU A 145 22.51 29.58 41.55
C GLU A 145 22.72 28.73 40.28
N LEU A 146 23.71 27.83 40.34
CA LEU A 146 23.93 26.80 39.31
C LEU A 146 22.81 25.76 39.34
N VAL A 147 21.98 25.74 38.31
CA VAL A 147 21.00 24.66 38.10
C VAL A 147 21.74 23.43 37.58
N ARG A 148 21.71 22.36 38.37
CA ARG A 148 22.27 21.04 38.04
C ARG A 148 21.25 20.23 37.27
#